data_1f1f7c8c0c8ba3ca85fd56d7f9ffd509
#
_entry.id   1f1f7c8c0c8ba3ca85fd56d7f9ffd509
#
_cell.length_a   1.000
_cell.length_b   1.000
_cell.length_c   1.000
_cell.angle_alpha   90.00
_cell.angle_beta   90.00
_cell.angle_gamma   90.00
#
_symmetry.space_group_name_H-M   'P 1'
#
loop_
_entity.id
_entity.type
_entity.pdbx_description
1 polymer ?
#
loop_
_entity_poly.entity_id
_entity_poly.type
_entity_poly.pdbx_seq_one_letter_code
_entity_poly.pdbx_strand_id
1 'polypeptide(L)'
;MNGRRLVILASAIFLFSRLSAQDSAQKVQVYKTSEWSAQLMGGYLIPHHSDMMAMYRHATGINVKYRSAINQPNGNGANIDKITYGYTFNLLNLGSEVAGYAIGAGGLVMPQFGKYNYWILGMGIGYLTKRYDEFGNPRNPAIGSHLNGMMHLGYHLDAGPYLNKWGWKMYAEAGMVHFSNANWRQPNFGINIPYLSIGAKRTLFLASNNYGKVIEIRPEVEGGINNKSAPWKHIEQIGAIPSRSCVKSPQHLVGFRLGRRQIELDQRRTFVNAVLEYNCEFPRALLGPRFRVGANVFFDKSYMYSKFGLKSDAISLHDFTEVAITAGSRWEYGKWGFIADAGLYLYRPDDTKRRYYEGIGVSYKATQRVYIIARLKAHLSSADYMEWGVSYQL
;
A
#
# COMPACT_ATOMS: atom_id res chain seq x y z
N MET A 1 -7.31 13.98 26.17
CA MET A 1 -6.24 13.15 25.55
C MET A 1 -5.46 14.03 24.58
N ASN A 2 -4.15 14.13 24.79
CA ASN A 2 -3.31 15.24 24.40
C ASN A 2 -3.03 15.36 22.89
N GLY A 3 -3.19 16.58 22.35
CA GLY A 3 -2.91 16.98 20.97
C GLY A 3 -1.46 16.81 20.49
N ARG A 4 -0.56 16.28 21.30
CA ARG A 4 0.85 16.05 20.95
C ARG A 4 1.08 14.89 19.95
N ARG A 5 0.16 13.93 19.84
CA ARG A 5 0.31 12.78 18.94
C ARG A 5 -0.08 13.08 17.49
N LEU A 6 -0.92 14.08 17.27
CA LEU A 6 -1.32 14.50 15.90
C LEU A 6 -0.20 15.27 15.20
N VAL A 7 0.61 16.00 15.96
CA VAL A 7 1.74 16.80 15.44
C VAL A 7 2.86 15.90 14.93
N ILE A 8 3.09 14.72 15.52
CA ILE A 8 4.15 13.81 15.12
C ILE A 8 3.87 13.14 13.75
N LEU A 9 2.60 12.83 13.46
CA LEU A 9 2.23 12.27 12.15
C LEU A 9 2.30 13.32 11.04
N ALA A 10 1.91 14.57 11.33
CA ALA A 10 2.02 15.69 10.40
C ALA A 10 3.49 16.10 10.16
N SER A 11 4.35 16.03 11.19
CA SER A 11 5.77 16.38 11.08
C SER A 11 6.57 15.38 10.26
N ALA A 12 6.21 14.10 10.28
CA ALA A 12 6.84 13.08 9.43
C ALA A 12 6.53 13.30 7.94
N ILE A 13 5.41 13.93 7.59
CA ILE A 13 5.03 14.27 6.22
C ILE A 13 5.76 15.54 5.75
N PHE A 14 6.09 16.48 6.65
CA PHE A 14 6.66 17.77 6.31
C PHE A 14 8.19 17.78 6.10
N LEU A 15 8.92 16.77 6.59
CA LEU A 15 10.39 16.70 6.51
C LEU A 15 10.94 16.33 5.12
N PHE A 16 10.08 16.06 4.14
CA PHE A 16 10.48 15.69 2.77
C PHE A 16 10.46 16.82 1.74
N SER A 17 10.20 18.08 2.12
CA SER A 17 9.88 19.17 1.16
C SER A 17 10.96 20.24 0.91
N ARG A 18 12.23 20.03 1.23
CA ARG A 18 13.26 20.99 0.83
C ARG A 18 14.34 20.37 -0.05
N LEU A 19 14.16 20.49 -1.36
CA LEU A 19 15.27 20.50 -2.32
C LEU A 19 14.92 21.41 -3.50
N SER A 20 15.66 22.49 -3.61
CA SER A 20 15.59 23.51 -4.65
C SER A 20 16.05 22.97 -6.00
N ALA A 21 15.36 23.38 -7.05
CA ALA A 21 15.67 23.11 -8.43
C ALA A 21 16.96 23.87 -8.86
N GLN A 22 17.92 23.14 -9.41
CA GLN A 22 19.00 23.71 -10.18
C GLN A 22 18.99 23.03 -11.56
N ASP A 23 18.65 23.81 -12.57
CA ASP A 23 18.58 23.40 -13.97
C ASP A 23 20.02 23.24 -14.52
N SER A 24 20.46 22.02 -14.67
CA SER A 24 21.49 21.65 -15.62
C SER A 24 21.08 20.31 -16.25
N ALA A 25 20.86 20.32 -17.55
CA ALA A 25 20.50 19.14 -18.33
C ALA A 25 21.68 18.16 -18.40
N GLN A 26 21.98 17.47 -17.29
CA GLN A 26 22.86 16.31 -17.28
C GLN A 26 22.13 15.10 -17.84
N LYS A 27 22.73 14.41 -18.81
CA LYS A 27 22.25 13.11 -19.30
C LYS A 27 22.21 12.13 -18.15
N VAL A 28 21.02 11.81 -17.67
CA VAL A 28 20.81 10.87 -16.58
C VAL A 28 20.77 9.44 -17.15
N GLN A 29 21.72 8.61 -16.77
CA GLN A 29 21.67 7.17 -17.08
C GLN A 29 20.71 6.48 -16.10
N VAL A 30 19.72 5.80 -16.63
CA VAL A 30 18.74 5.05 -15.84
C VAL A 30 19.03 3.57 -15.95
N TYR A 31 19.30 2.94 -14.81
CA TYR A 31 19.47 1.49 -14.73
C TYR A 31 18.21 0.88 -14.13
N LYS A 32 17.69 -0.16 -14.78
CA LYS A 32 16.64 -0.98 -14.24
C LYS A 32 17.26 -2.25 -13.68
N THR A 33 17.03 -2.50 -12.40
CA THR A 33 17.38 -3.77 -11.77
C THR A 33 16.11 -4.53 -11.44
N SER A 34 16.11 -5.84 -11.62
CA SER A 34 15.08 -6.73 -11.12
C SER A 34 15.67 -7.68 -10.10
N GLU A 35 14.91 -8.02 -9.09
CA GLU A 35 15.34 -8.85 -7.99
C GLU A 35 14.24 -9.84 -7.62
N TRP A 36 14.62 -11.11 -7.51
CA TRP A 36 13.80 -12.15 -6.90
C TRP A 36 14.29 -12.43 -5.50
N SER A 37 13.37 -12.61 -4.58
CA SER A 37 13.69 -12.97 -3.20
C SER A 37 12.68 -13.96 -2.65
N ALA A 38 13.16 -14.83 -1.76
CA ALA A 38 12.34 -15.76 -1.00
C ALA A 38 12.79 -15.73 0.48
N GLN A 39 11.83 -15.84 1.38
CA GLN A 39 12.07 -15.80 2.83
C GLN A 39 11.18 -16.78 3.58
N LEU A 40 11.70 -17.26 4.70
CA LEU A 40 10.95 -17.99 5.72
C LEU A 40 10.47 -16.99 6.77
N MET A 41 9.19 -17.06 7.10
CA MET A 41 8.53 -16.19 8.06
C MET A 41 8.13 -16.98 9.30
N GLY A 42 8.38 -16.40 10.47
CA GLY A 42 7.87 -16.85 11.74
C GLY A 42 7.21 -15.69 12.48
N GLY A 43 6.04 -15.88 13.04
CA GLY A 43 5.30 -14.84 13.70
C GLY A 43 4.18 -15.37 14.59
N TYR A 44 3.27 -14.49 14.95
CA TYR A 44 2.13 -14.80 15.79
C TYR A 44 0.85 -14.22 15.20
N LEU A 45 -0.25 -14.95 15.33
CA LEU A 45 -1.58 -14.38 15.15
C LEU A 45 -1.95 -13.69 16.46
N ILE A 46 -1.95 -12.34 16.45
CA ILE A 46 -2.25 -11.57 17.66
C ILE A 46 -3.75 -11.33 17.79
N PRO A 47 -4.40 -11.80 18.86
CA PRO A 47 -5.76 -11.41 19.18
C PRO A 47 -5.73 -9.96 19.70
N HIS A 48 -6.47 -9.08 19.04
CA HIS A 48 -6.68 -7.69 19.48
C HIS A 48 -8.10 -7.46 20.03
N HIS A 49 -8.86 -8.55 20.15
CA HIS A 49 -10.16 -8.63 20.78
C HIS A 49 -10.25 -9.91 21.62
N SER A 50 -11.00 -9.86 22.76
CA SER A 50 -11.14 -11.00 23.67
C SER A 50 -11.61 -12.28 22.99
N ASP A 51 -12.55 -12.15 22.06
CA ASP A 51 -13.18 -13.27 21.35
C ASP A 51 -12.20 -13.99 20.41
N MET A 52 -11.07 -13.36 20.09
CA MET A 52 -10.02 -13.92 19.23
C MET A 52 -8.98 -14.75 20.00
N MET A 53 -9.08 -14.87 21.32
CA MET A 53 -8.07 -15.59 22.13
C MET A 53 -7.89 -17.05 21.71
N ALA A 54 -8.95 -17.71 21.22
CA ALA A 54 -8.87 -19.07 20.68
C ALA A 54 -7.98 -19.20 19.42
N MET A 55 -7.70 -18.08 18.75
CA MET A 55 -6.91 -18.03 17.52
C MET A 55 -5.43 -17.69 17.78
N TYR A 56 -5.03 -17.36 19.01
CA TYR A 56 -3.65 -17.03 19.34
C TYR A 56 -2.73 -18.25 19.11
N ARG A 57 -1.88 -18.19 18.11
CA ARG A 57 -0.95 -19.27 17.70
C ARG A 57 0.25 -18.70 16.97
N HIS A 58 1.29 -19.51 16.89
CA HIS A 58 2.45 -19.25 16.04
C HIS A 58 2.05 -19.39 14.57
N ALA A 59 2.34 -18.38 13.79
CA ALA A 59 2.19 -18.42 12.35
C ALA A 59 3.55 -18.64 11.69
N THR A 60 3.60 -19.47 10.66
CA THR A 60 4.80 -19.72 9.87
C THR A 60 4.47 -19.64 8.39
N GLY A 61 5.47 -19.39 7.55
CA GLY A 61 5.19 -19.34 6.12
C GLY A 61 6.37 -18.98 5.25
N ILE A 62 6.05 -18.82 3.99
CA ILE A 62 6.99 -18.43 2.94
C ILE A 62 6.44 -17.16 2.27
N ASN A 63 7.34 -16.23 2.02
CA ASN A 63 7.05 -15.09 1.17
C ASN A 63 8.04 -15.05 0.01
N VAL A 64 7.52 -14.80 -1.19
CA VAL A 64 8.29 -14.59 -2.42
C VAL A 64 8.01 -13.19 -2.92
N LYS A 65 9.05 -12.46 -3.31
CA LYS A 65 8.91 -11.12 -3.88
C LYS A 65 9.66 -11.03 -5.21
N TYR A 66 9.06 -10.31 -6.12
CA TYR A 66 9.72 -9.76 -7.30
C TYR A 66 9.78 -8.25 -7.15
N ARG A 67 10.97 -7.67 -7.28
CA ARG A 67 11.17 -6.23 -7.16
C ARG A 67 11.87 -5.68 -8.39
N SER A 68 11.53 -4.46 -8.75
CA SER A 68 12.23 -3.68 -9.76
C SER A 68 12.60 -2.33 -9.20
N ALA A 69 13.86 -1.96 -9.30
CA ALA A 69 14.35 -0.65 -8.92
C ALA A 69 14.76 0.13 -10.16
N ILE A 70 14.40 1.39 -10.18
CA ILE A 70 14.91 2.35 -11.17
C ILE A 70 15.98 3.16 -10.43
N ASN A 71 17.24 2.96 -10.81
CA ASN A 71 18.35 3.72 -10.25
C ASN A 71 18.62 4.91 -11.16
N GLN A 72 18.48 6.13 -10.64
CA GLN A 72 18.95 7.34 -11.29
C GLN A 72 20.25 7.77 -10.60
N PRO A 73 21.39 7.82 -11.29
CA PRO A 73 22.60 8.41 -10.71
C PRO A 73 22.40 9.92 -10.63
N ASN A 74 22.30 10.45 -9.42
CA ASN A 74 22.36 11.90 -9.21
C ASN A 74 23.80 12.37 -9.42
N GLY A 75 23.98 13.49 -10.12
CA GLY A 75 25.31 14.08 -10.42
C GLY A 75 26.21 14.36 -9.21
N ASN A 76 25.67 14.29 -7.99
CA ASN A 76 26.39 14.51 -6.73
C ASN A 76 26.64 13.23 -5.91
N GLY A 77 26.50 12.04 -6.50
CA GLY A 77 26.82 10.79 -5.81
C GLY A 77 25.85 10.37 -4.68
N ALA A 78 24.88 11.18 -4.33
CA ALA A 78 23.87 10.83 -3.34
C ALA A 78 22.75 10.04 -3.99
N ASN A 79 22.65 8.75 -3.68
CA ASN A 79 21.57 7.85 -4.10
C ASN A 79 20.24 8.17 -3.38
N ILE A 80 19.63 9.31 -3.66
CA ILE A 80 18.41 9.73 -2.92
C ILE A 80 17.13 9.08 -3.47
N ASP A 81 17.17 8.45 -4.66
CA ASP A 81 15.95 8.08 -5.39
C ASP A 81 15.83 6.60 -5.76
N LYS A 82 16.21 5.71 -4.85
CA LYS A 82 15.92 4.28 -5.04
C LYS A 82 14.52 3.96 -4.60
N ILE A 83 13.55 4.10 -5.48
CA ILE A 83 12.21 3.60 -5.26
C ILE A 83 12.13 2.21 -5.88
N THR A 84 12.00 1.21 -5.02
CA THR A 84 11.77 -0.17 -5.44
C THR A 84 10.27 -0.47 -5.39
N TYR A 85 9.76 -1.04 -6.44
CA TYR A 85 8.37 -1.52 -6.53
C TYR A 85 8.34 -2.95 -7.03
N GLY A 86 7.27 -3.66 -6.74
CA GLY A 86 7.18 -5.04 -7.17
C GLY A 86 5.91 -5.73 -6.72
N TYR A 87 6.02 -7.04 -6.63
CA TYR A 87 4.92 -7.92 -6.24
C TYR A 87 5.38 -8.81 -5.10
N THR A 88 4.43 -9.20 -4.25
CA THR A 88 4.64 -10.12 -3.14
C THR A 88 3.62 -11.25 -3.19
N PHE A 89 4.05 -12.45 -2.86
CA PHE A 89 3.22 -13.62 -2.68
C PHE A 89 3.52 -14.23 -1.32
N ASN A 90 2.49 -14.48 -0.52
CA ASN A 90 2.57 -15.06 0.81
C ASN A 90 1.81 -16.37 0.86
N LEU A 91 2.42 -17.39 1.47
CA LEU A 91 1.78 -18.62 1.86
C LEU A 91 2.03 -18.83 3.34
N LEU A 92 1.00 -18.69 4.17
CA LEU A 92 1.09 -18.69 5.63
C LEU A 92 0.24 -19.82 6.22
N ASN A 93 0.84 -20.60 7.09
CA ASN A 93 0.13 -21.44 8.05
C ASN A 93 -0.14 -20.57 9.29
N LEU A 94 -1.40 -20.36 9.62
CA LEU A 94 -1.80 -19.50 10.76
C LEU A 94 -1.71 -20.24 12.10
N GLY A 95 -1.26 -21.50 12.10
CA GLY A 95 -0.99 -22.30 13.29
C GLY A 95 -2.22 -22.71 14.08
N SER A 96 -3.42 -22.40 13.58
CA SER A 96 -4.69 -22.66 14.25
C SER A 96 -5.65 -23.37 13.30
N GLU A 97 -6.29 -24.43 13.76
CA GLU A 97 -7.36 -25.10 13.01
C GLU A 97 -8.54 -24.17 12.73
N VAL A 98 -8.75 -23.18 13.60
CA VAL A 98 -9.80 -22.17 13.49
C VAL A 98 -9.45 -21.17 12.37
N ALA A 99 -8.18 -20.80 12.20
CA ALA A 99 -7.73 -19.82 11.21
C ALA A 99 -7.26 -20.47 9.90
N GLY A 100 -6.67 -21.66 9.95
CA GLY A 100 -6.21 -22.42 8.79
C GLY A 100 -4.98 -21.81 8.12
N TYR A 101 -5.04 -21.63 6.80
CA TYR A 101 -3.98 -21.06 5.97
C TYR A 101 -4.43 -19.75 5.34
N ALA A 102 -3.46 -18.86 5.05
CA ALA A 102 -3.65 -17.66 4.27
C ALA A 102 -2.73 -17.67 3.05
N ILE A 103 -3.31 -17.36 1.89
CA ILE A 103 -2.59 -17.14 0.63
C ILE A 103 -2.81 -15.68 0.26
N GLY A 104 -1.74 -14.93 0.06
CA GLY A 104 -1.82 -13.52 -0.23
C GLY A 104 -0.97 -13.13 -1.43
N ALA A 105 -1.49 -12.25 -2.29
CA ALA A 105 -0.74 -11.69 -3.40
C ALA A 105 -1.03 -10.18 -3.52
N GLY A 106 -0.01 -9.39 -3.84
CA GLY A 106 -0.20 -7.95 -3.95
C GLY A 106 0.98 -7.21 -4.55
N GLY A 107 0.76 -5.92 -4.77
CA GLY A 107 1.81 -4.97 -5.10
C GLY A 107 2.54 -4.49 -3.84
N LEU A 108 3.78 -4.12 -3.99
CA LEU A 108 4.57 -3.53 -2.92
C LEU A 108 5.43 -2.36 -3.43
N VAL A 109 5.67 -1.43 -2.54
CA VAL A 109 6.63 -0.34 -2.69
C VAL A 109 7.59 -0.40 -1.52
N MET A 110 8.88 -0.31 -1.82
CA MET A 110 9.92 -0.34 -0.80
C MET A 110 10.81 0.91 -0.92
N PRO A 111 10.44 2.01 -0.25
CA PRO A 111 11.29 3.19 -0.14
C PRO A 111 12.59 2.85 0.60
N GLN A 112 13.71 3.18 0.01
CA GLN A 112 15.03 3.02 0.63
C GLN A 112 15.36 4.24 1.51
N PHE A 113 15.83 3.98 2.73
CA PHE A 113 16.36 5.01 3.62
C PHE A 113 17.69 4.57 4.21
N GLY A 114 18.74 4.88 3.60
CA GLY A 114 20.07 4.37 3.95
C GLY A 114 20.56 3.32 2.96
N LYS A 115 21.76 2.77 3.21
CA LYS A 115 22.44 1.89 2.26
C LYS A 115 21.82 0.51 2.13
N TYR A 116 21.27 -0.01 3.24
CA TYR A 116 20.81 -1.41 3.35
C TYR A 116 19.38 -1.54 3.88
N ASN A 117 18.68 -0.41 4.06
CA ASN A 117 17.42 -0.35 4.78
C ASN A 117 16.27 0.09 3.88
N TYR A 118 15.11 -0.60 4.00
CA TYR A 118 13.90 -0.28 3.24
C TYR A 118 12.68 -0.40 4.13
N TRP A 119 11.72 0.49 3.92
CA TRP A 119 10.35 0.26 4.38
C TRP A 119 9.62 -0.66 3.40
N ILE A 120 8.72 -1.48 3.90
CA ILE A 120 7.83 -2.32 3.09
C ILE A 120 6.42 -1.78 3.23
N LEU A 121 5.82 -1.38 2.12
CA LEU A 121 4.43 -0.95 2.03
C LEU A 121 3.76 -1.77 0.94
N GLY A 122 2.93 -2.73 1.31
CA GLY A 122 2.27 -3.63 0.38
C GLY A 122 0.75 -3.63 0.56
N MET A 123 0.05 -3.80 -0.54
CA MET A 123 -1.39 -4.01 -0.57
C MET A 123 -1.76 -5.05 -1.62
N GLY A 124 -2.78 -5.84 -1.33
CA GLY A 124 -3.20 -6.89 -2.23
C GLY A 124 -4.47 -7.59 -1.79
N ILE A 125 -4.64 -8.79 -2.28
CA ILE A 125 -5.74 -9.68 -1.94
C ILE A 125 -5.21 -10.90 -1.20
N GLY A 126 -6.01 -11.41 -0.28
CA GLY A 126 -5.72 -12.61 0.50
C GLY A 126 -6.89 -13.59 0.46
N TYR A 127 -6.58 -14.86 0.34
CA TYR A 127 -7.54 -15.95 0.49
C TYR A 127 -7.25 -16.69 1.78
N LEU A 128 -8.25 -16.76 2.68
CA LEU A 128 -8.19 -17.53 3.92
C LEU A 128 -8.99 -18.82 3.78
N THR A 129 -8.37 -19.95 4.11
CA THR A 129 -9.01 -21.26 3.96
C THR A 129 -10.11 -21.51 4.97
N LYS A 130 -10.07 -20.83 6.11
CA LYS A 130 -11.07 -20.90 7.18
C LYS A 130 -11.65 -19.52 7.44
N ARG A 131 -12.96 -19.41 7.40
CA ARG A 131 -13.73 -18.23 7.76
C ARG A 131 -14.68 -18.55 8.91
N TYR A 132 -15.31 -17.55 9.45
CA TYR A 132 -16.45 -17.73 10.34
C TYR A 132 -17.56 -18.51 9.64
N ASP A 133 -18.07 -19.47 10.36
CA ASP A 133 -19.28 -20.21 10.00
C ASP A 133 -20.01 -20.57 11.30
N GLU A 134 -21.29 -20.25 11.36
CA GLU A 134 -22.08 -20.40 12.58
C GLU A 134 -22.10 -21.84 13.12
N PHE A 135 -22.08 -22.81 12.23
CA PHE A 135 -22.14 -24.24 12.61
C PHE A 135 -20.79 -24.92 12.51
N GLY A 136 -19.99 -24.59 11.49
CA GLY A 136 -18.74 -25.29 11.20
C GLY A 136 -17.48 -24.65 11.82
N ASN A 137 -17.49 -23.34 12.06
CA ASN A 137 -16.34 -22.62 12.62
C ASN A 137 -16.73 -21.37 13.43
N PRO A 138 -17.57 -21.49 14.46
CA PRO A 138 -18.06 -20.35 15.23
C PRO A 138 -16.95 -19.64 16.03
N ARG A 139 -15.81 -20.31 16.26
CA ARG A 139 -14.66 -19.78 16.99
C ARG A 139 -13.78 -18.82 16.18
N ASN A 140 -14.12 -18.51 14.93
CA ASN A 140 -13.38 -17.57 14.09
C ASN A 140 -14.09 -16.22 13.97
N PRO A 141 -14.01 -15.33 14.96
CA PRO A 141 -14.63 -14.02 14.89
C PRO A 141 -13.84 -13.04 14.01
N ALA A 142 -12.63 -13.42 13.57
CA ALA A 142 -11.75 -12.52 12.86
C ALA A 142 -12.20 -12.22 11.43
N ILE A 143 -12.72 -13.23 10.71
CA ILE A 143 -12.94 -13.14 9.27
C ILE A 143 -14.22 -13.86 8.85
N GLY A 144 -15.16 -13.11 8.25
CA GLY A 144 -16.43 -13.65 7.72
C GLY A 144 -16.35 -14.11 6.25
N SER A 145 -15.25 -13.91 5.54
CA SER A 145 -15.10 -14.22 4.11
C SER A 145 -13.80 -14.93 3.81
N HIS A 146 -13.79 -15.75 2.74
CA HIS A 146 -12.53 -16.33 2.25
C HIS A 146 -11.66 -15.29 1.54
N LEU A 147 -12.26 -14.42 0.73
CA LEU A 147 -11.54 -13.35 0.02
C LEU A 147 -11.47 -12.09 0.90
N ASN A 148 -10.26 -11.56 1.07
CA ASN A 148 -9.97 -10.44 1.94
C ASN A 148 -8.95 -9.49 1.27
N GLY A 149 -8.89 -8.25 1.73
CA GLY A 149 -7.74 -7.38 1.50
C GLY A 149 -6.53 -7.86 2.31
N MET A 150 -5.35 -7.68 1.77
CA MET A 150 -4.07 -7.92 2.44
C MET A 150 -3.30 -6.60 2.51
N MET A 151 -2.77 -6.28 3.69
CA MET A 151 -1.78 -5.22 3.87
C MET A 151 -0.48 -5.85 4.37
N HIS A 152 0.65 -5.35 3.89
CA HIS A 152 1.98 -5.81 4.29
C HIS A 152 2.81 -4.56 4.63
N LEU A 153 3.13 -4.40 5.91
CA LEU A 153 3.94 -3.32 6.44
C LEU A 153 5.19 -3.90 7.08
N GLY A 154 6.33 -3.29 6.87
CA GLY A 154 7.54 -3.83 7.47
C GLY A 154 8.80 -3.02 7.19
N TYR A 155 9.86 -3.59 7.70
CA TYR A 155 11.23 -3.12 7.62
C TYR A 155 12.09 -4.23 7.04
N HIS A 156 12.88 -3.90 6.02
CA HIS A 156 13.80 -4.81 5.35
C HIS A 156 15.23 -4.34 5.57
N LEU A 157 16.08 -5.25 5.99
CA LEU A 157 17.50 -5.03 6.23
C LEU A 157 18.33 -6.01 5.40
N ASP A 158 19.09 -5.48 4.45
CA ASP A 158 20.09 -6.25 3.71
C ASP A 158 21.30 -6.58 4.61
N ALA A 159 21.75 -7.82 4.60
CA ALA A 159 22.95 -8.24 5.35
C ALA A 159 24.27 -7.65 4.79
N GLY A 160 24.19 -6.80 3.77
CA GLY A 160 25.34 -6.13 3.17
C GLY A 160 26.27 -7.08 2.39
N PRO A 161 27.57 -6.76 2.27
CA PRO A 161 28.51 -7.54 1.48
C PRO A 161 28.92 -8.87 2.15
N TYR A 162 28.66 -9.03 3.45
CA TYR A 162 29.19 -10.15 4.25
C TYR A 162 28.61 -11.51 3.88
N LEU A 163 27.41 -11.55 3.27
CA LEU A 163 26.73 -12.78 2.87
C LEU A 163 26.37 -12.76 1.38
N ASN A 164 27.32 -12.37 0.55
CA ASN A 164 27.18 -12.41 -0.90
C ASN A 164 28.02 -13.57 -1.46
N LYS A 165 27.40 -14.72 -1.63
CA LYS A 165 28.05 -15.87 -2.24
C LYS A 165 27.25 -16.33 -3.45
N TRP A 166 27.90 -16.57 -4.56
CA TRP A 166 27.28 -16.97 -5.83
C TRP A 166 26.18 -16.04 -6.36
N GLY A 167 26.30 -14.72 -6.08
CA GLY A 167 25.30 -13.72 -6.51
C GLY A 167 24.03 -13.69 -5.68
N TRP A 168 23.95 -14.46 -4.57
CA TRP A 168 22.88 -14.41 -3.59
C TRP A 168 23.24 -13.49 -2.42
N LYS A 169 22.27 -12.70 -1.98
CA LYS A 169 22.41 -11.82 -0.81
C LYS A 169 21.37 -12.21 0.23
N MET A 170 21.84 -12.31 1.47
CA MET A 170 20.93 -12.55 2.60
C MET A 170 20.29 -11.26 3.08
N TYR A 171 19.12 -11.36 3.66
CA TYR A 171 18.41 -10.24 4.29
C TYR A 171 17.52 -10.75 5.43
N ALA A 172 17.13 -9.80 6.29
CA ALA A 172 16.13 -10.00 7.34
C ALA A 172 14.99 -8.99 7.17
N GLU A 173 13.79 -9.38 7.65
CA GLU A 173 12.67 -8.46 7.73
C GLU A 173 11.95 -8.61 9.07
N ALA A 174 11.39 -7.50 9.52
CA ALA A 174 10.44 -7.44 10.62
C ALA A 174 9.22 -6.66 10.14
N GLY A 175 8.02 -7.17 10.41
CA GLY A 175 6.83 -6.50 9.90
C GLY A 175 5.54 -7.11 10.38
N MET A 176 4.47 -6.75 9.70
CA MET A 176 3.12 -7.24 9.94
C MET A 176 2.40 -7.49 8.62
N VAL A 177 1.78 -8.64 8.50
CA VAL A 177 0.79 -8.92 7.46
C VAL A 177 -0.60 -8.85 8.10
N HIS A 178 -1.49 -8.09 7.50
CA HIS A 178 -2.85 -7.92 7.96
C HIS A 178 -3.83 -8.38 6.89
N PHE A 179 -4.85 -9.13 7.30
CA PHE A 179 -5.98 -9.52 6.45
C PHE A 179 -7.27 -9.00 7.03
N SER A 180 -8.10 -8.39 6.17
CA SER A 180 -9.42 -7.87 6.54
C SER A 180 -10.31 -7.82 5.30
N ASN A 181 -11.60 -8.06 5.48
CA ASN A 181 -12.57 -7.90 4.39
C ASN A 181 -13.23 -6.51 4.36
N ALA A 182 -12.72 -5.57 5.18
CA ALA A 182 -13.23 -4.21 5.25
C ALA A 182 -14.76 -4.15 5.44
N ASN A 183 -15.29 -4.95 6.35
CA ASN A 183 -16.73 -5.08 6.67
C ASN A 183 -17.63 -5.48 5.49
N TRP A 184 -17.04 -6.03 4.43
CA TRP A 184 -17.81 -6.62 3.35
C TRP A 184 -18.73 -7.74 3.84
N ARG A 185 -18.24 -8.54 4.81
CA ARG A 185 -18.96 -9.61 5.48
C ARG A 185 -18.51 -9.75 6.93
N GLN A 186 -19.45 -9.69 7.85
CA GLN A 186 -19.18 -9.91 9.28
C GLN A 186 -19.05 -11.42 9.62
N PRO A 187 -18.30 -11.75 10.68
CA PRO A 187 -17.46 -10.85 11.47
C PRO A 187 -16.19 -10.38 10.71
N ASN A 188 -15.63 -9.26 11.13
CA ASN A 188 -14.40 -8.72 10.52
C ASN A 188 -13.53 -7.98 11.56
N PHE A 189 -13.05 -8.66 12.56
CA PHE A 189 -12.01 -8.08 13.44
C PHE A 189 -10.65 -7.97 12.71
N GLY A 190 -10.46 -8.79 11.66
CA GLY A 190 -9.19 -8.87 10.92
C GLY A 190 -8.18 -9.79 11.59
N ILE A 191 -7.16 -10.16 10.85
CA ILE A 191 -6.06 -11.01 11.30
C ILE A 191 -4.76 -10.21 11.20
N ASN A 192 -4.07 -10.02 12.33
CA ASN A 192 -2.78 -9.35 12.42
C ASN A 192 -1.69 -10.38 12.71
N ILE A 193 -0.67 -10.43 11.87
CA ILE A 193 0.44 -11.36 11.95
C ILE A 193 1.75 -10.55 11.95
N PRO A 194 2.22 -10.04 13.10
CA PRO A 194 3.60 -9.59 13.19
C PRO A 194 4.54 -10.75 12.96
N TYR A 195 5.63 -10.49 12.24
CA TYR A 195 6.58 -11.52 11.84
C TYR A 195 8.02 -11.03 11.90
N LEU A 196 8.91 -11.98 12.04
CA LEU A 196 10.32 -11.89 11.71
C LEU A 196 10.61 -12.87 10.59
N SER A 197 11.54 -12.54 9.73
CA SER A 197 11.92 -13.43 8.64
C SER A 197 13.38 -13.28 8.26
N ILE A 198 13.91 -14.34 7.69
CA ILE A 198 15.19 -14.38 7.02
C ILE A 198 15.01 -14.90 5.60
N GLY A 199 15.75 -14.33 4.68
CA GLY A 199 15.61 -14.69 3.28
C GLY A 199 16.88 -14.47 2.47
N ALA A 200 16.81 -14.93 1.23
CA ALA A 200 17.84 -14.74 0.24
C ALA A 200 17.25 -14.08 -1.01
N LYS A 201 18.05 -13.26 -1.67
CA LYS A 201 17.67 -12.55 -2.87
C LYS A 201 18.76 -12.60 -3.93
N ARG A 202 18.34 -12.55 -5.19
CA ARG A 202 19.22 -12.47 -6.34
C ARG A 202 18.83 -11.29 -7.21
N THR A 203 19.78 -10.43 -7.48
CA THR A 203 19.58 -9.27 -8.33
C THR A 203 20.03 -9.58 -9.75
N LEU A 204 19.17 -9.30 -10.71
CA LEU A 204 19.45 -9.36 -12.13
C LEU A 204 19.57 -7.92 -12.63
N PHE A 205 20.64 -7.61 -13.33
CA PHE A 205 20.83 -6.32 -13.97
C PHE A 205 20.27 -6.40 -15.39
N LEU A 206 19.30 -5.55 -15.70
CA LEU A 206 18.74 -5.42 -17.03
C LEU A 206 19.16 -4.06 -17.59
N ALA A 207 20.04 -4.06 -18.57
CA ALA A 207 20.30 -2.87 -19.37
C ALA A 207 19.28 -2.84 -20.52
N SER A 208 18.60 -1.72 -20.71
CA SER A 208 17.74 -1.49 -21.87
C SER A 208 18.49 -0.58 -22.84
N ASN A 209 18.68 -1.02 -24.08
CA ASN A 209 19.15 -0.13 -25.13
C ASN A 209 17.96 0.61 -25.79
N ASN A 210 18.23 1.65 -26.57
CA ASN A 210 17.24 2.47 -27.26
C ASN A 210 16.30 1.72 -28.22
N TYR A 211 16.54 0.43 -28.47
CA TYR A 211 15.77 -0.40 -29.38
C TYR A 211 14.86 -1.39 -28.66
N GLY A 212 14.67 -1.23 -27.36
CA GLY A 212 13.79 -2.12 -26.58
C GLY A 212 14.34 -3.53 -26.36
N LYS A 213 15.58 -3.83 -26.75
CA LYS A 213 16.22 -5.10 -26.43
C LYS A 213 16.70 -5.09 -24.98
N VAL A 214 16.19 -6.04 -24.21
CA VAL A 214 16.65 -6.30 -22.85
C VAL A 214 17.89 -7.19 -22.95
N ILE A 215 19.02 -6.71 -22.43
CA ILE A 215 20.27 -7.48 -22.34
C ILE A 215 20.42 -7.89 -20.88
N GLU A 216 20.43 -9.19 -20.60
CA GLU A 216 20.78 -9.73 -19.30
C GLU A 216 22.29 -9.63 -19.11
N ILE A 217 22.74 -8.74 -18.23
CA ILE A 217 24.12 -8.68 -17.83
C ILE A 217 24.30 -9.64 -16.64
N ARG A 218 24.88 -10.80 -16.89
CA ARG A 218 25.33 -11.67 -15.81
C ARG A 218 26.58 -11.04 -15.20
N PRO A 219 26.64 -10.77 -13.90
CA PRO A 219 27.92 -10.45 -13.28
C PRO A 219 28.81 -11.69 -13.41
N GLU A 220 29.86 -11.62 -14.19
CA GLU A 220 30.91 -12.62 -14.12
C GLU A 220 31.45 -12.65 -12.70
N VAL A 221 31.46 -13.85 -12.12
CA VAL A 221 32.08 -14.10 -10.82
C VAL A 221 33.57 -14.00 -11.05
N GLU A 222 34.13 -12.82 -10.97
CA GLU A 222 35.57 -12.61 -11.02
C GLU A 222 36.23 -13.14 -9.75
N GLY A 223 36.91 -14.29 -9.92
CA GLY A 223 38.09 -14.60 -9.13
C GLY A 223 39.24 -13.75 -9.63
N GLY A 224 39.69 -12.75 -8.87
CA GLY A 224 40.88 -12.01 -9.20
C GLY A 224 40.82 -10.51 -8.92
N ILE A 225 41.46 -10.14 -7.84
CA ILE A 225 41.76 -8.77 -7.45
C ILE A 225 42.68 -8.15 -8.51
N ASN A 226 42.33 -7.03 -9.09
CA ASN A 226 43.03 -6.11 -9.98
C ASN A 226 42.55 -6.08 -11.42
N ASN A 227 41.38 -5.48 -11.67
CA ASN A 227 41.19 -4.82 -12.95
C ASN A 227 40.40 -3.51 -12.80
N LYS A 228 41.08 -2.39 -13.01
CA LYS A 228 40.52 -1.02 -13.02
C LYS A 228 39.70 -0.70 -14.28
N SER A 229 39.32 -1.69 -15.07
CA SER A 229 38.43 -1.55 -16.21
C SER A 229 37.06 -2.13 -15.85
N ALA A 230 36.22 -1.32 -15.23
CA ALA A 230 34.81 -1.66 -15.04
C ALA A 230 34.18 -1.95 -16.41
N PRO A 231 33.36 -3.00 -16.54
CA PRO A 231 32.66 -3.35 -17.80
C PRO A 231 31.67 -2.26 -18.27
N TRP A 232 31.68 -1.14 -17.60
CA TRP A 232 30.81 0.03 -17.83
C TRP A 232 31.26 0.92 -19.00
N LYS A 233 32.41 0.71 -19.61
CA LYS A 233 32.91 1.56 -20.71
C LYS A 233 32.16 1.42 -22.05
N HIS A 234 31.29 0.44 -22.18
CA HIS A 234 30.54 0.23 -23.45
C HIS A 234 29.04 0.54 -23.35
N ILE A 235 28.56 1.14 -22.26
CA ILE A 235 27.19 1.60 -22.20
C ILE A 235 27.16 3.08 -22.63
N GLU A 236 27.51 3.34 -23.87
CA GLU A 236 27.21 4.62 -24.49
C GLU A 236 25.76 4.65 -24.93
N GLN A 237 25.03 5.62 -24.38
CA GLN A 237 23.73 6.11 -24.83
C GLN A 237 22.53 5.16 -24.61
N ILE A 238 22.10 5.03 -23.39
CA ILE A 238 20.67 4.82 -23.14
C ILE A 238 20.01 6.18 -23.35
N GLY A 239 19.12 6.26 -24.38
CA GLY A 239 18.44 7.49 -24.72
C GLY A 239 17.79 8.15 -23.51
N ALA A 240 17.77 9.48 -23.53
CA ALA A 240 17.10 10.27 -22.52
C ALA A 240 15.71 9.71 -22.33
N ILE A 241 15.40 9.28 -21.09
CA ILE A 241 14.00 9.10 -20.70
C ILE A 241 13.33 10.42 -21.05
N PRO A 242 12.22 10.41 -21.82
CA PRO A 242 11.52 11.64 -22.10
C PRO A 242 11.34 12.32 -20.75
N SER A 243 11.87 13.52 -20.63
CA SER A 243 11.74 14.34 -19.42
C SER A 243 10.26 14.32 -19.10
N ARG A 244 9.88 13.61 -18.04
CA ARG A 244 8.47 13.63 -17.60
C ARG A 244 8.18 15.10 -17.40
N SER A 245 7.36 15.67 -18.28
CA SER A 245 6.96 17.05 -18.20
C SER A 245 6.48 17.25 -16.76
N CYS A 246 7.23 18.02 -16.02
CA CYS A 246 6.83 18.41 -14.68
C CYS A 246 5.52 19.15 -14.88
N VAL A 247 4.40 18.53 -14.52
CA VAL A 247 3.10 19.19 -14.61
C VAL A 247 3.19 20.39 -13.69
N LYS A 248 3.32 21.58 -14.28
CA LYS A 248 3.54 22.83 -13.55
C LYS A 248 2.26 23.39 -12.90
N SER A 249 1.09 22.85 -13.28
CA SER A 249 -0.20 23.33 -12.80
C SER A 249 -0.88 22.29 -11.90
N PRO A 250 -1.71 22.72 -10.94
CA PRO A 250 -2.59 21.83 -10.20
C PRO A 250 -3.49 21.03 -11.12
N GLN A 251 -3.81 19.80 -10.75
CA GLN A 251 -4.75 18.94 -11.45
C GLN A 251 -6.03 18.81 -10.63
N HIS A 252 -7.16 19.00 -11.29
CA HIS A 252 -8.46 18.87 -10.67
C HIS A 252 -9.07 17.53 -11.07
N LEU A 253 -9.53 16.76 -10.07
CA LEU A 253 -10.15 15.46 -10.27
C LEU A 253 -11.52 15.47 -9.64
N VAL A 254 -12.50 14.94 -10.37
CA VAL A 254 -13.82 14.60 -9.84
C VAL A 254 -13.98 13.10 -9.89
N GLY A 255 -14.61 12.52 -8.87
CA GLY A 255 -14.72 11.06 -8.79
C GLY A 255 -16.02 10.60 -8.17
N PHE A 256 -16.34 9.36 -8.50
CA PHE A 256 -17.46 8.61 -7.93
C PHE A 256 -16.98 7.25 -7.50
N ARG A 257 -17.32 6.86 -6.25
CA ARG A 257 -16.98 5.55 -5.71
C ARG A 257 -18.22 4.92 -5.07
N LEU A 258 -18.26 3.61 -5.10
CA LEU A 258 -19.22 2.78 -4.39
C LEU A 258 -18.51 1.91 -3.37
N GLY A 259 -19.10 1.79 -2.20
CA GLY A 259 -18.65 0.91 -1.14
C GLY A 259 -19.78 0.00 -0.67
N ARG A 260 -19.43 -1.09 -0.03
CA ARG A 260 -20.38 -2.00 0.60
C ARG A 260 -19.90 -2.32 1.99
N ARG A 261 -20.80 -2.28 2.96
CA ARG A 261 -20.54 -2.74 4.33
C ARG A 261 -21.69 -3.53 4.91
N GLN A 262 -21.38 -4.44 5.80
CA GLN A 262 -22.32 -5.14 6.66
C GLN A 262 -22.13 -4.64 8.10
N ILE A 263 -23.21 -4.34 8.79
CA ILE A 263 -23.17 -3.92 10.19
C ILE A 263 -23.38 -5.11 11.11
N GLU A 264 -22.72 -5.07 12.26
CA GLU A 264 -22.67 -6.19 13.22
C GLU A 264 -24.03 -6.54 13.82
N LEU A 265 -24.91 -5.55 14.02
CA LEU A 265 -26.24 -5.73 14.62
C LEU A 265 -27.19 -6.60 13.78
N ASP A 266 -26.95 -6.68 12.47
CA ASP A 266 -27.68 -7.56 11.57
C ASP A 266 -26.73 -8.10 10.50
N GLN A 267 -26.13 -9.24 10.77
CA GLN A 267 -25.13 -9.89 9.90
C GLN A 267 -25.65 -10.18 8.48
N ARG A 268 -26.93 -10.15 8.25
CA ARG A 268 -27.55 -10.40 6.94
C ARG A 268 -27.77 -9.11 6.14
N ARG A 269 -27.76 -7.95 6.79
CA ARG A 269 -28.01 -6.67 6.12
C ARG A 269 -26.73 -6.05 5.60
N THR A 270 -26.79 -5.67 4.35
CA THR A 270 -25.69 -4.99 3.66
C THR A 270 -26.17 -3.66 3.12
N PHE A 271 -25.31 -2.65 3.23
CA PHE A 271 -25.57 -1.31 2.74
C PHE A 271 -24.57 -0.97 1.65
N VAL A 272 -25.08 -0.37 0.59
CA VAL A 272 -24.25 0.21 -0.46
C VAL A 272 -24.10 1.69 -0.15
N ASN A 273 -22.85 2.13 -0.09
CA ASN A 273 -22.47 3.51 0.15
C ASN A 273 -21.97 4.12 -1.16
N ALA A 274 -22.32 5.37 -1.41
CA ALA A 274 -21.84 6.11 -2.55
C ALA A 274 -20.99 7.30 -2.07
N VAL A 275 -19.97 7.67 -2.83
CA VAL A 275 -19.08 8.79 -2.53
C VAL A 275 -18.88 9.62 -3.78
N LEU A 276 -19.13 10.92 -3.66
CA LEU A 276 -18.70 11.92 -4.62
C LEU A 276 -17.45 12.61 -4.09
N GLU A 277 -16.44 12.74 -4.91
CA GLU A 277 -15.20 13.40 -4.51
C GLU A 277 -14.79 14.50 -5.50
N TYR A 278 -14.16 15.51 -4.93
CA TYR A 278 -13.36 16.47 -5.67
C TYR A 278 -11.98 16.57 -5.03
N ASN A 279 -10.93 16.54 -5.84
CA ASN A 279 -9.56 16.71 -5.38
C ASN A 279 -8.79 17.68 -6.28
N CYS A 280 -8.03 18.56 -5.65
CA CYS A 280 -7.00 19.38 -6.28
C CYS A 280 -5.65 18.77 -5.92
N GLU A 281 -4.91 18.32 -6.91
CA GLU A 281 -3.58 17.71 -6.75
C GLU A 281 -2.52 18.70 -7.22
N PHE A 282 -1.62 19.04 -6.30
CA PHE A 282 -0.54 19.98 -6.55
C PHE A 282 0.58 19.35 -7.36
N PRO A 283 1.36 20.17 -8.09
CA PRO A 283 2.50 19.68 -8.85
C PRO A 283 3.45 18.86 -8.01
N ARG A 284 3.98 17.83 -8.61
CA ARG A 284 4.96 16.93 -7.99
C ARG A 284 6.32 17.62 -7.90
N ALA A 285 6.94 17.63 -6.73
CA ALA A 285 8.36 17.94 -6.62
C ALA A 285 9.16 16.71 -7.08
N LEU A 286 9.99 16.86 -8.07
CA LEU A 286 10.82 15.93 -8.86
C LEU A 286 10.47 14.43 -8.80
N LEU A 287 10.48 13.77 -7.64
CA LEU A 287 10.16 12.34 -7.45
C LEU A 287 9.24 12.11 -6.23
N GLY A 288 8.83 13.16 -5.55
CA GLY A 288 7.95 13.08 -4.39
C GLY A 288 6.49 12.71 -4.73
N PRO A 289 5.64 12.61 -3.73
CA PRO A 289 4.20 12.45 -3.94
C PRO A 289 3.57 13.71 -4.52
N ARG A 290 2.41 13.57 -5.16
CA ARG A 290 1.51 14.69 -5.39
C ARG A 290 0.75 14.94 -4.08
N PHE A 291 0.83 16.12 -3.55
CA PHE A 291 -0.06 16.53 -2.47
C PHE A 291 -1.45 16.80 -3.02
N ARG A 292 -2.46 16.40 -2.26
CA ARG A 292 -3.84 16.57 -2.65
C ARG A 292 -4.66 17.13 -1.50
N VAL A 293 -5.59 18.01 -1.83
CA VAL A 293 -6.65 18.48 -0.95
C VAL A 293 -7.98 18.32 -1.65
N GLY A 294 -9.03 18.03 -0.92
CA GLY A 294 -10.31 17.79 -1.55
C GLY A 294 -11.49 17.82 -0.59
N ALA A 295 -12.64 17.49 -1.15
CA ALA A 295 -13.88 17.33 -0.43
C ALA A 295 -14.56 16.03 -0.86
N ASN A 296 -15.21 15.36 0.09
CA ASN A 296 -16.00 14.16 -0.13
C ASN A 296 -17.41 14.34 0.42
N VAL A 297 -18.38 13.88 -0.35
CA VAL A 297 -19.75 13.72 0.09
C VAL A 297 -20.06 12.23 0.08
N PHE A 298 -20.38 11.67 1.23
CA PHE A 298 -20.73 10.27 1.41
C PHE A 298 -22.24 10.14 1.57
N PHE A 299 -22.83 9.12 0.95
CA PHE A 299 -24.20 8.70 1.13
C PHE A 299 -24.20 7.31 1.74
N ASP A 300 -24.31 7.22 3.07
CA ASP A 300 -24.20 5.98 3.83
C ASP A 300 -25.55 5.61 4.48
N LYS A 301 -26.31 4.79 3.77
CA LYS A 301 -27.62 4.33 4.25
C LYS A 301 -27.58 3.49 5.53
N SER A 302 -26.41 3.03 5.97
CA SER A 302 -26.30 2.31 7.24
C SER A 302 -26.62 3.17 8.46
N TYR A 303 -26.53 4.51 8.33
CA TYR A 303 -26.96 5.42 9.39
C TYR A 303 -28.43 5.36 9.70
N MET A 304 -29.25 5.13 8.69
CA MET A 304 -30.70 4.97 8.85
C MET A 304 -31.02 3.80 9.76
N TYR A 305 -30.24 2.73 9.65
CA TYR A 305 -30.42 1.54 10.47
C TYR A 305 -29.97 1.73 11.91
N SER A 306 -28.80 2.35 12.15
CA SER A 306 -28.23 2.51 13.48
C SER A 306 -28.95 3.56 14.32
N LYS A 307 -29.50 4.62 13.71
CA LYS A 307 -30.11 5.76 14.39
C LYS A 307 -31.61 5.62 14.59
N PHE A 308 -32.32 5.11 13.62
CA PHE A 308 -33.80 5.14 13.61
C PHE A 308 -34.46 3.76 13.70
N GLY A 309 -33.68 2.68 13.70
CA GLY A 309 -34.22 1.35 13.49
C GLY A 309 -34.86 1.25 12.09
N LEU A 310 -35.69 0.20 11.83
CA LEU A 310 -36.22 -0.06 10.49
C LEU A 310 -37.56 0.63 10.19
N LYS A 311 -38.02 1.58 10.98
CA LYS A 311 -39.43 1.99 10.98
C LYS A 311 -39.70 3.46 10.66
N SER A 312 -38.75 4.23 10.19
CA SER A 312 -39.03 5.62 9.86
C SER A 312 -39.34 5.80 8.38
N ASP A 313 -40.58 6.08 8.05
CA ASP A 313 -41.04 6.38 6.67
C ASP A 313 -40.65 7.79 6.19
N ALA A 314 -40.14 8.63 7.11
CA ALA A 314 -39.77 10.01 6.85
C ALA A 314 -38.27 10.23 6.95
N ILE A 315 -37.48 9.56 6.08
CA ILE A 315 -36.04 9.72 6.04
C ILE A 315 -35.66 10.74 4.99
N SER A 316 -34.91 11.74 5.43
CA SER A 316 -34.42 12.79 4.55
C SER A 316 -32.96 12.56 4.14
N LEU A 317 -32.51 13.20 3.08
CA LEU A 317 -31.16 13.05 2.53
C LEU A 317 -30.08 13.33 3.58
N HIS A 318 -30.28 14.28 4.49
CA HIS A 318 -29.30 14.65 5.50
C HIS A 318 -29.08 13.53 6.55
N ASP A 319 -30.02 12.59 6.75
CA ASP A 319 -29.93 11.52 7.73
C ASP A 319 -28.86 10.47 7.37
N PHE A 320 -28.44 10.41 6.12
CA PHE A 320 -27.42 9.47 5.63
C PHE A 320 -26.30 10.13 4.81
N THR A 321 -26.23 11.46 4.84
CA THR A 321 -25.16 12.21 4.15
C THR A 321 -24.08 12.62 5.13
N GLU A 322 -22.81 12.42 4.76
CA GLU A 322 -21.65 12.97 5.46
C GLU A 322 -20.89 13.88 4.49
N VAL A 323 -20.37 14.98 4.99
CA VAL A 323 -19.53 15.92 4.24
C VAL A 323 -18.17 16.04 4.93
N ALA A 324 -17.09 15.89 4.19
CA ALA A 324 -15.75 15.96 4.74
C ALA A 324 -14.79 16.71 3.79
N ILE A 325 -13.78 17.34 4.40
CA ILE A 325 -12.58 17.80 3.70
C ILE A 325 -11.47 16.79 3.87
N THR A 326 -10.58 16.71 2.88
CA THR A 326 -9.46 15.77 2.87
C THR A 326 -8.15 16.44 2.55
N ALA A 327 -7.08 15.92 3.13
CA ALA A 327 -5.71 16.23 2.75
C ALA A 327 -4.90 14.93 2.69
N GLY A 328 -4.00 14.83 1.73
CA GLY A 328 -3.23 13.61 1.57
C GLY A 328 -2.21 13.68 0.45
N SER A 329 -1.88 12.51 -0.07
CA SER A 329 -0.86 12.38 -1.08
C SER A 329 -1.11 11.19 -2.00
N ARG A 330 -0.62 11.31 -3.23
CA ARG A 330 -0.60 10.24 -4.23
C ARG A 330 0.81 10.03 -4.76
N TRP A 331 1.33 8.81 -4.63
CA TRP A 331 2.61 8.36 -5.18
C TRP A 331 2.35 7.60 -6.48
N GLU A 332 2.90 8.06 -7.59
CA GLU A 332 2.67 7.47 -8.92
C GLU A 332 3.88 6.68 -9.41
N TYR A 333 3.61 5.47 -9.88
CA TYR A 333 4.56 4.56 -10.52
C TYR A 333 3.99 4.03 -11.84
N GLY A 334 4.42 4.62 -12.94
CA GLY A 334 3.86 4.31 -14.24
C GLY A 334 2.36 4.61 -14.29
N LYS A 335 1.54 3.59 -14.47
CA LYS A 335 0.07 3.71 -14.46
C LYS A 335 -0.54 3.52 -13.07
N TRP A 336 0.22 3.05 -12.10
CA TRP A 336 -0.25 2.79 -10.74
C TRP A 336 0.01 3.99 -9.83
N GLY A 337 -0.87 4.20 -8.89
CA GLY A 337 -0.73 5.19 -7.83
C GLY A 337 -1.13 4.60 -6.49
N PHE A 338 -0.40 4.97 -5.45
CA PHE A 338 -0.77 4.72 -4.06
C PHE A 338 -1.33 6.01 -3.48
N ILE A 339 -2.45 5.93 -2.77
CA ILE A 339 -3.17 7.06 -2.19
C ILE A 339 -3.20 6.89 -0.67
N ALA A 340 -2.86 7.94 0.05
CA ALA A 340 -3.07 8.03 1.50
C ALA A 340 -3.64 9.41 1.84
N ASP A 341 -4.82 9.44 2.43
CA ASP A 341 -5.55 10.65 2.80
C ASP A 341 -5.98 10.60 4.26
N ALA A 342 -6.06 11.77 4.88
CA ALA A 342 -6.78 12.00 6.13
C ALA A 342 -7.98 12.90 5.83
N GLY A 343 -9.13 12.59 6.40
CA GLY A 343 -10.36 13.36 6.23
C GLY A 343 -10.94 13.84 7.55
N LEU A 344 -11.50 15.04 7.54
CA LEU A 344 -12.22 15.63 8.66
C LEU A 344 -13.68 15.87 8.25
N TYR A 345 -14.62 15.28 8.97
CA TYR A 345 -16.04 15.51 8.74
C TYR A 345 -16.45 16.90 9.19
N LEU A 346 -17.01 17.66 8.25
CA LEU A 346 -17.66 18.94 8.52
C LEU A 346 -19.11 18.73 8.96
N TYR A 347 -19.74 17.72 8.38
CA TYR A 347 -21.09 17.30 8.72
C TYR A 347 -21.17 15.78 8.78
N ARG A 348 -21.88 15.27 9.79
CA ARG A 348 -22.13 13.85 10.00
C ARG A 348 -23.44 13.67 10.78
N PRO A 349 -24.33 12.74 10.38
CA PRO A 349 -25.60 12.51 11.06
C PRO A 349 -25.48 12.02 12.51
N ASP A 350 -24.36 11.37 12.85
CA ASP A 350 -24.09 10.79 14.15
C ASP A 350 -22.86 11.45 14.80
N ASP A 351 -23.09 12.38 15.71
CA ASP A 351 -22.05 13.12 16.42
C ASP A 351 -21.28 12.28 17.45
N THR A 352 -21.75 11.09 17.79
CA THR A 352 -21.07 10.19 18.74
C THR A 352 -19.87 9.48 18.09
N LYS A 353 -19.82 9.42 16.77
CA LYS A 353 -18.73 8.82 16.02
C LYS A 353 -17.57 9.81 15.82
N ARG A 354 -16.39 9.24 15.51
CA ARG A 354 -15.17 10.02 15.30
C ARG A 354 -15.31 11.01 14.16
N ARG A 355 -14.81 12.23 14.35
CA ARG A 355 -14.88 13.30 13.34
C ARG A 355 -13.82 13.22 12.24
N TYR A 356 -12.96 12.22 12.26
CA TYR A 356 -11.90 12.05 11.27
C TYR A 356 -11.86 10.60 10.77
N TYR A 357 -11.32 10.41 9.59
CA TYR A 357 -11.07 9.11 8.97
C TYR A 357 -9.78 9.13 8.17
N GLU A 358 -9.25 7.94 7.92
CA GLU A 358 -8.13 7.70 7.02
C GLU A 358 -8.62 6.99 5.77
N GLY A 359 -8.01 7.32 4.62
CA GLY A 359 -8.23 6.62 3.36
C GLY A 359 -6.92 6.14 2.78
N ILE A 360 -6.79 4.83 2.59
CA ILE A 360 -5.61 4.22 1.98
C ILE A 360 -6.07 3.45 0.75
N GLY A 361 -5.40 3.65 -0.38
CA GLY A 361 -5.85 3.01 -1.60
C GLY A 361 -4.84 2.96 -2.72
N VAL A 362 -5.28 2.35 -3.80
CA VAL A 362 -4.53 2.29 -5.06
C VAL A 362 -5.35 2.90 -6.17
N SER A 363 -4.68 3.50 -7.14
CA SER A 363 -5.28 3.99 -8.37
C SER A 363 -4.55 3.40 -9.57
N TYR A 364 -5.30 3.18 -10.64
CA TYR A 364 -4.75 2.75 -11.92
C TYR A 364 -5.17 3.74 -13.00
N LYS A 365 -4.20 4.34 -13.69
CA LYS A 365 -4.45 5.27 -14.79
C LYS A 365 -4.86 4.49 -16.04
N ALA A 366 -6.16 4.35 -16.26
CA ALA A 366 -6.72 3.59 -17.37
C ALA A 366 -6.55 4.35 -18.70
N THR A 367 -6.78 5.66 -18.70
CA THR A 367 -6.55 6.55 -19.84
C THR A 367 -5.73 7.77 -19.40
N GLN A 368 -5.54 8.75 -20.28
CA GLN A 368 -4.86 9.99 -19.91
C GLN A 368 -5.58 10.77 -18.81
N ARG A 369 -6.92 10.65 -18.73
CA ARG A 369 -7.76 11.42 -17.81
C ARG A 369 -8.56 10.55 -16.82
N VAL A 370 -8.62 9.23 -16.99
CA VAL A 370 -9.45 8.34 -16.17
C VAL A 370 -8.58 7.49 -15.27
N TYR A 371 -8.91 7.49 -13.98
CA TYR A 371 -8.29 6.65 -12.95
C TYR A 371 -9.33 5.71 -12.37
N ILE A 372 -9.01 4.41 -12.28
CA ILE A 372 -9.75 3.43 -11.50
C ILE A 372 -9.18 3.46 -10.10
N ILE A 373 -10.04 3.50 -9.08
CA ILE A 373 -9.62 3.63 -7.68
C ILE A 373 -10.22 2.49 -6.86
N ALA A 374 -9.39 1.92 -6.00
CA ALA A 374 -9.78 1.06 -4.90
C ALA A 374 -9.22 1.65 -3.60
N ARG A 375 -10.08 1.95 -2.61
CA ARG A 375 -9.70 2.66 -1.38
C ARG A 375 -10.36 2.03 -0.17
N LEU A 376 -9.62 1.83 0.89
CA LEU A 376 -10.12 1.49 2.21
C LEU A 376 -10.37 2.76 2.99
N LYS A 377 -11.59 2.97 3.46
CA LYS A 377 -11.94 3.97 4.47
C LYS A 377 -11.82 3.33 5.85
N ALA A 378 -11.17 4.00 6.77
CA ALA A 378 -10.92 3.51 8.13
C ALA A 378 -11.05 4.62 9.17
N HIS A 379 -11.23 4.22 10.43
CA HIS A 379 -11.27 5.12 11.59
C HIS A 379 -10.30 4.58 12.65
N LEU A 380 -9.04 5.07 12.68
CA LEU A 380 -7.99 4.63 13.60
C LEU A 380 -7.85 3.09 13.62
N SER A 381 -7.32 2.52 12.58
CA SER A 381 -7.10 1.07 12.44
C SER A 381 -8.37 0.19 12.35
N SER A 382 -9.56 0.74 12.52
CA SER A 382 -10.80 0.00 12.29
C SER A 382 -11.29 0.26 10.87
N ALA A 383 -11.25 -0.77 10.04
CA ALA A 383 -11.78 -0.70 8.68
C ALA A 383 -13.29 -0.38 8.71
N ASP A 384 -13.69 0.62 7.94
CA ASP A 384 -15.10 0.96 7.76
C ASP A 384 -15.66 0.18 6.56
N TYR A 385 -15.17 0.46 5.36
CA TYR A 385 -15.48 -0.30 4.14
C TYR A 385 -14.51 0.00 3.00
N MET A 386 -14.49 -0.90 1.99
CA MET A 386 -13.78 -0.68 0.73
C MET A 386 -14.65 0.12 -0.23
N GLU A 387 -14.04 1.09 -0.90
CA GLU A 387 -14.60 1.92 -1.95
C GLU A 387 -13.95 1.58 -3.30
N TRP A 388 -14.75 1.41 -4.33
CA TRP A 388 -14.32 1.16 -5.70
C TRP A 388 -14.96 2.18 -6.62
N GLY A 389 -14.21 2.74 -7.53
CA GLY A 389 -14.79 3.72 -8.43
C GLY A 389 -13.81 4.28 -9.43
N VAL A 390 -14.18 5.44 -9.95
CA VAL A 390 -13.43 6.12 -10.98
C VAL A 390 -13.26 7.60 -10.62
N SER A 391 -12.13 8.17 -10.99
CA SER A 391 -11.91 9.62 -10.98
C SER A 391 -11.53 10.10 -12.38
N TYR A 392 -12.04 11.24 -12.74
CA TYR A 392 -11.80 11.93 -14.01
C TYR A 392 -10.99 13.20 -13.76
N GLN A 393 -9.91 13.38 -14.51
CA GLN A 393 -9.11 14.59 -14.51
C GLN A 393 -9.71 15.61 -15.47
N LEU A 394 -10.09 16.77 -14.93
CA LEU A 394 -10.68 17.90 -15.67
C LEU A 394 -9.66 18.57 -16.62
#